data_fdb9cabc9b43ca3dd0f35fb505a0fccb
#
_entry.id   fdb9cabc9b43ca3dd0f35fb505a0fccb
#
_cell.length_a   1.000
_cell.length_b   1.000
_cell.length_c   1.000
_cell.angle_alpha   90.00
_cell.angle_beta   90.00
_cell.angle_gamma   90.00
#
_symmetry.space_group_name_H-M   'P 1'
#
loop_
_entity.id
_entity.type
_entity.pdbx_description
1 polymer ?
#
loop_
_entity_poly.entity_id
_entity_poly.type
_entity_poly.pdbx_seq_one_letter_code
_entity_poly.pdbx_strand_id
1 'polypeptide(L)'
;MRYLGEEGQATPLRAAFALCPGYNTETGFAFVHPFYSKVMAKKLLKRFIHPYQETWKKIASWEQILSVKNLSDFEKLYFQMAGFSDYETYTKATNPIYVFENIKIPLMILNAEDDPICRIDNLQPYKKTIQEMQNIMVVTTKKGSHCGFYEGVTKTKSWSTRLMAEYLMQLAEPLPN
;
A
#
# COMPACT_ATOMS: atom_id res chain seq x y z
N MET A 1 7.10 0.45 1.96
CA MET A 1 7.82 -0.62 1.22
C MET A 1 8.61 -0.05 0.05
N ARG A 2 8.03 0.78 -0.85
CA ARG A 2 8.76 1.34 -2.00
C ARG A 2 10.05 2.06 -1.59
N TYR A 3 9.98 3.05 -0.71
CA TYR A 3 11.14 3.75 -0.15
C TYR A 3 12.24 2.81 0.36
N LEU A 4 11.88 1.77 1.13
CA LEU A 4 12.86 0.83 1.67
C LEU A 4 13.59 0.02 0.59
N GLY A 5 12.88 -0.31 -0.48
CA GLY A 5 13.48 -1.02 -1.61
C GLY A 5 14.34 -0.13 -2.49
N GLU A 6 14.00 1.16 -2.63
CA GLU A 6 14.81 2.13 -3.35
C GLU A 6 16.12 2.44 -2.61
N GLU A 7 16.06 2.68 -1.31
CA GLU A 7 17.23 2.97 -0.48
C GLU A 7 18.09 1.74 -0.18
N GLY A 8 17.48 0.56 -0.10
CA GLY A 8 18.19 -0.67 0.23
C GLY A 8 19.03 -0.54 1.51
N GLN A 9 20.34 -0.73 1.41
CA GLN A 9 21.26 -0.57 2.54
C GLN A 9 21.56 0.88 2.92
N ALA A 10 21.28 1.85 2.05
CA ALA A 10 21.54 3.26 2.31
C ALA A 10 20.49 3.91 3.24
N THR A 11 19.37 3.22 3.50
CA THR A 11 18.34 3.75 4.39
C THR A 11 18.88 4.03 5.80
N PRO A 12 18.59 5.21 6.38
CA PRO A 12 18.94 5.50 7.77
C PRO A 12 18.07 4.77 8.80
N LEU A 13 17.02 4.08 8.35
CA LEU A 13 16.10 3.37 9.23
C LEU A 13 16.69 2.03 9.69
N ARG A 14 16.51 1.71 10.98
CA ARG A 14 16.95 0.43 11.56
C ARG A 14 15.93 -0.69 11.37
N ALA A 15 14.67 -0.36 11.32
CA ALA A 15 13.55 -1.28 11.11
C ALA A 15 12.34 -0.52 10.57
N ALA A 16 11.34 -1.25 10.06
CA ALA A 16 10.08 -0.67 9.59
C ALA A 16 8.89 -1.58 9.88
N PHE A 17 7.70 -0.97 9.93
CA PHE A 17 6.43 -1.67 10.07
C PHE A 17 5.47 -1.19 8.98
N ALA A 18 4.88 -2.11 8.23
CA ALA A 18 3.91 -1.82 7.19
C ALA A 18 2.53 -2.37 7.59
N LEU A 19 1.54 -1.48 7.72
CA LEU A 19 0.18 -1.82 8.09
C LEU A 19 -0.71 -1.87 6.84
N CYS A 20 -1.31 -3.03 6.57
CA CYS A 20 -2.19 -3.28 5.42
C CYS A 20 -1.64 -2.73 4.09
N PRO A 21 -0.37 -3.00 3.73
CA PRO A 21 0.17 -2.48 2.48
C PRO A 21 -0.37 -3.22 1.26
N GLY A 22 -0.41 -2.52 0.11
CA GLY A 22 -0.45 -3.16 -1.20
C GLY A 22 0.97 -3.60 -1.63
N TYR A 23 1.10 -4.79 -2.18
CA TYR A 23 2.37 -5.32 -2.70
C TYR A 23 2.59 -4.91 -4.15
N ASN A 24 1.58 -5.11 -4.96
CA ASN A 24 1.54 -4.71 -6.36
C ASN A 24 0.33 -3.80 -6.58
N THR A 25 0.57 -2.55 -6.95
CA THR A 25 -0.50 -1.55 -7.08
C THR A 25 -1.41 -1.82 -8.28
N GLU A 26 -0.89 -2.34 -9.40
CA GLU A 26 -1.68 -2.64 -10.59
C GLU A 26 -2.79 -3.66 -10.29
N THR A 27 -2.39 -4.81 -9.74
CA THR A 27 -3.34 -5.86 -9.36
C THR A 27 -4.11 -5.50 -8.09
N GLY A 28 -3.48 -4.76 -7.17
CA GLY A 28 -4.08 -4.32 -5.91
C GLY A 28 -5.35 -3.50 -6.12
N PHE A 29 -5.32 -2.51 -7.01
CA PHE A 29 -6.50 -1.70 -7.31
C PHE A 29 -7.63 -2.51 -7.97
N ALA A 30 -7.29 -3.52 -8.76
CA ALA A 30 -8.27 -4.42 -9.35
C ALA A 30 -8.95 -5.36 -8.32
N PHE A 31 -8.23 -5.71 -7.24
CA PHE A 31 -8.76 -6.55 -6.17
C PHE A 31 -9.62 -5.80 -5.14
N VAL A 32 -9.57 -4.48 -5.09
CA VAL A 32 -10.40 -3.71 -4.15
C VAL A 32 -11.87 -4.10 -4.31
N HIS A 33 -12.54 -4.38 -3.18
CA HIS A 33 -13.95 -4.78 -3.20
C HIS A 33 -14.79 -3.79 -4.03
N PRO A 34 -15.63 -4.22 -4.98
CA PRO A 34 -16.28 -3.36 -5.98
C PRO A 34 -17.04 -2.17 -5.40
N PHE A 35 -17.72 -2.38 -4.27
CA PHE A 35 -18.44 -1.30 -3.58
C PHE A 35 -17.49 -0.17 -3.15
N TYR A 36 -16.40 -0.51 -2.46
CA TYR A 36 -15.43 0.48 -1.99
C TYR A 36 -14.69 1.12 -3.15
N SER A 37 -14.29 0.34 -4.15
CA SER A 37 -13.63 0.83 -5.36
C SER A 37 -14.45 1.93 -6.05
N LYS A 38 -15.76 1.69 -6.26
CA LYS A 38 -16.68 2.67 -6.83
C LYS A 38 -16.85 3.92 -5.97
N VAL A 39 -17.05 3.75 -4.66
CA VAL A 39 -17.24 4.87 -3.72
C VAL A 39 -15.99 5.73 -3.63
N MET A 40 -14.82 5.11 -3.57
CA MET A 40 -13.53 5.82 -3.48
C MET A 40 -13.23 6.58 -4.77
N ALA A 41 -13.41 5.97 -5.94
CA ALA A 41 -13.24 6.65 -7.22
C ALA A 41 -14.16 7.88 -7.33
N LYS A 42 -15.43 7.75 -6.96
CA LYS A 42 -16.38 8.88 -6.94
C LYS A 42 -15.93 10.00 -5.99
N LYS A 43 -15.37 9.65 -4.81
CA LYS A 43 -14.84 10.64 -3.86
C LYS A 43 -13.58 11.33 -4.38
N LEU A 44 -12.68 10.60 -5.05
CA LEU A 44 -11.50 11.15 -5.69
C LEU A 44 -11.89 12.16 -6.78
N LEU A 45 -12.76 11.77 -7.71
CA LEU A 45 -13.27 12.68 -8.75
C LEU A 45 -13.88 13.94 -8.14
N LYS A 46 -14.77 13.78 -7.15
CA LYS A 46 -15.47 14.92 -6.53
C LYS A 46 -14.55 15.88 -5.78
N ARG A 47 -13.54 15.35 -5.04
CA ARG A 47 -12.73 16.16 -4.12
C ARG A 47 -11.44 16.70 -4.74
N PHE A 48 -10.85 15.96 -5.69
CA PHE A 48 -9.53 16.29 -6.23
C PHE A 48 -9.55 16.63 -7.72
N ILE A 49 -10.50 16.08 -8.48
CA ILE A 49 -10.52 16.28 -9.93
C ILE A 49 -11.44 17.45 -10.31
N HIS A 50 -12.73 17.39 -9.98
CA HIS A 50 -13.67 18.41 -10.38
C HIS A 50 -13.35 19.84 -9.89
N PRO A 51 -12.87 20.06 -8.65
CA PRO A 51 -12.52 21.42 -8.22
C PRO A 51 -11.37 22.05 -9.01
N TYR A 52 -10.50 21.23 -9.61
CA TYR A 52 -9.31 21.66 -10.33
C TYR A 52 -9.36 21.29 -11.82
N GLN A 53 -10.53 21.16 -12.39
CA GLN A 53 -10.74 20.68 -13.76
C GLN A 53 -9.95 21.45 -14.81
N GLU A 54 -9.81 22.76 -14.67
CA GLU A 54 -9.06 23.59 -15.63
C GLU A 54 -7.55 23.28 -15.63
N THR A 55 -7.02 22.79 -14.51
CA THR A 55 -5.65 22.29 -14.42
C THR A 55 -5.56 20.91 -15.06
N TRP A 56 -6.48 20.00 -14.71
CA TRP A 56 -6.43 18.62 -15.19
C TRP A 56 -6.66 18.50 -16.69
N LYS A 57 -7.51 19.31 -17.29
CA LYS A 57 -7.71 19.39 -18.74
C LYS A 57 -6.44 19.72 -19.53
N LYS A 58 -5.45 20.36 -18.90
CA LYS A 58 -4.18 20.72 -19.54
C LYS A 58 -3.15 19.59 -19.54
N ILE A 59 -3.28 18.64 -18.63
CA ILE A 59 -2.24 17.62 -18.37
C ILE A 59 -2.74 16.18 -18.57
N ALA A 60 -4.06 15.97 -18.67
CA ALA A 60 -4.65 14.64 -18.84
C ALA A 60 -5.90 14.69 -19.72
N SER A 61 -6.25 13.55 -20.31
CA SER A 61 -7.48 13.43 -21.11
C SER A 61 -8.72 13.56 -20.22
N TRP A 62 -9.42 14.70 -20.33
CA TRP A 62 -10.62 14.99 -19.55
C TRP A 62 -11.75 13.98 -19.80
N GLU A 63 -11.93 13.54 -21.04
CA GLU A 63 -12.94 12.55 -21.40
C GLU A 63 -12.68 11.21 -20.71
N GLN A 64 -11.43 10.77 -20.69
CA GLN A 64 -11.02 9.55 -19.98
C GLN A 64 -11.25 9.68 -18.48
N ILE A 65 -10.91 10.83 -17.88
CA ILE A 65 -11.14 11.08 -16.45
C ILE A 65 -12.63 10.98 -16.13
N LEU A 66 -13.51 11.55 -16.96
CA LEU A 66 -14.96 11.47 -16.76
C LEU A 66 -15.52 10.04 -16.93
N SER A 67 -14.82 9.16 -17.64
CA SER A 67 -15.21 7.76 -17.83
C SER A 67 -14.90 6.85 -16.66
N VAL A 68 -14.13 7.30 -15.67
CA VAL A 68 -13.70 6.53 -14.49
C VAL A 68 -14.90 6.08 -13.66
N LYS A 69 -15.02 4.77 -13.44
CA LYS A 69 -16.10 4.15 -12.65
C LYS A 69 -15.63 3.55 -11.35
N ASN A 70 -14.36 3.20 -11.25
CA ASN A 70 -13.75 2.49 -10.13
C ASN A 70 -12.26 2.88 -9.97
N LEU A 71 -11.60 2.38 -8.92
CA LEU A 71 -10.20 2.72 -8.64
C LEU A 71 -9.23 2.19 -9.70
N SER A 72 -9.50 1.03 -10.27
CA SER A 72 -8.63 0.47 -11.32
C SER A 72 -8.66 1.31 -12.60
N ASP A 73 -9.83 1.86 -12.95
CA ASP A 73 -9.92 2.82 -14.07
C ASP A 73 -9.12 4.09 -13.78
N PHE A 74 -9.25 4.61 -12.54
CA PHE A 74 -8.54 5.81 -12.12
C PHE A 74 -7.02 5.61 -12.12
N GLU A 75 -6.55 4.48 -11.60
CA GLU A 75 -5.13 4.13 -11.52
C GLU A 75 -4.45 4.12 -12.90
N LYS A 76 -5.13 3.55 -13.89
CA LYS A 76 -4.63 3.50 -15.28
C LYS A 76 -4.47 4.87 -15.94
N LEU A 77 -5.12 5.91 -15.43
CA LEU A 77 -5.01 7.27 -15.93
C LEU A 77 -4.08 8.14 -15.08
N TYR A 78 -3.78 7.70 -13.86
CA TYR A 78 -3.08 8.51 -12.88
C TYR A 78 -1.65 8.87 -13.30
N PHE A 79 -1.01 8.08 -14.16
CA PHE A 79 0.32 8.36 -14.69
C PHE A 79 0.41 9.75 -15.35
N GLN A 80 -0.64 10.17 -16.09
CA GLN A 80 -0.70 11.49 -16.72
C GLN A 80 -0.68 12.60 -15.65
N MET A 81 -1.43 12.40 -14.56
CA MET A 81 -1.49 13.35 -13.43
C MET A 81 -0.21 13.38 -12.63
N ALA A 82 0.53 12.27 -12.59
CA ALA A 82 1.82 12.15 -11.92
C ALA A 82 3.00 12.63 -12.78
N GLY A 83 2.76 13.09 -14.01
CA GLY A 83 3.76 13.65 -14.91
C GLY A 83 4.61 12.60 -15.64
N PHE A 84 4.15 11.37 -15.76
CA PHE A 84 4.82 10.33 -16.53
C PHE A 84 4.32 10.27 -17.97
N SER A 85 5.20 9.89 -18.90
CA SER A 85 4.89 9.77 -20.33
C SER A 85 3.92 8.64 -20.63
N ASP A 86 3.99 7.56 -19.86
CA ASP A 86 3.22 6.34 -20.07
C ASP A 86 3.00 5.58 -18.75
N TYR A 87 2.05 4.66 -18.79
CA TYR A 87 1.64 3.87 -17.63
C TYR A 87 2.73 2.87 -17.17
N GLU A 88 3.51 2.31 -18.10
CA GLU A 88 4.57 1.36 -17.77
C GLU A 88 5.70 2.03 -16.98
N THR A 89 6.14 3.20 -17.44
CA THR A 89 7.15 4.01 -16.74
C THR A 89 6.65 4.41 -15.34
N TYR A 90 5.39 4.83 -15.25
CA TYR A 90 4.76 5.15 -13.96
C TYR A 90 4.75 3.95 -13.01
N THR A 91 4.30 2.78 -13.46
CA THR A 91 4.21 1.59 -12.59
C THR A 91 5.59 1.13 -12.14
N LYS A 92 6.58 1.12 -13.01
CA LYS A 92 7.97 0.81 -12.65
C LYS A 92 8.52 1.76 -11.60
N ALA A 93 8.21 3.05 -11.71
CA ALA A 93 8.68 4.08 -10.78
C ALA A 93 7.95 4.09 -9.43
N THR A 94 6.72 3.61 -9.34
CA THR A 94 5.88 3.78 -8.14
C THR A 94 5.46 2.47 -7.46
N ASN A 95 5.38 1.38 -8.20
CA ASN A 95 4.91 0.10 -7.68
C ASN A 95 5.97 -0.55 -6.76
N PRO A 96 5.64 -0.87 -5.50
CA PRO A 96 6.59 -1.43 -4.54
C PRO A 96 7.23 -2.74 -4.99
N ILE A 97 6.52 -3.55 -5.75
CA ILE A 97 6.98 -4.90 -6.10
C ILE A 97 8.28 -4.90 -6.91
N TYR A 98 8.53 -3.86 -7.71
CA TYR A 98 9.73 -3.78 -8.54
C TYR A 98 11.04 -3.56 -7.75
N VAL A 99 10.95 -3.17 -6.49
CA VAL A 99 12.10 -2.93 -5.62
C VAL A 99 12.03 -3.71 -4.30
N PHE A 100 11.01 -4.55 -4.14
CA PHE A 100 10.72 -5.21 -2.87
C PHE A 100 11.89 -6.07 -2.37
N GLU A 101 12.56 -6.80 -3.24
CA GLU A 101 13.69 -7.69 -2.91
C GLU A 101 14.95 -6.92 -2.47
N ASN A 102 15.00 -5.62 -2.76
CA ASN A 102 16.09 -4.75 -2.33
C ASN A 102 15.97 -4.28 -0.88
N ILE A 103 14.86 -4.55 -0.20
CA ILE A 103 14.69 -4.20 1.22
C ILE A 103 15.72 -4.97 2.04
N LYS A 104 16.57 -4.25 2.81
CA LYS A 104 17.70 -4.83 3.56
C LYS A 104 17.58 -4.70 5.07
N ILE A 105 16.61 -3.93 5.56
CA ILE A 105 16.36 -3.78 7.00
C ILE A 105 15.21 -4.68 7.45
N PRO A 106 15.11 -5.00 8.75
CA PRO A 106 13.98 -5.72 9.31
C PRO A 106 12.66 -5.00 9.00
N LEU A 107 11.73 -5.71 8.40
CA LEU A 107 10.40 -5.22 8.07
C LEU A 107 9.34 -6.20 8.57
N MET A 108 8.45 -5.74 9.46
CA MET A 108 7.21 -6.45 9.78
C MET A 108 6.07 -5.90 8.92
N ILE A 109 5.30 -6.80 8.33
CA ILE A 109 4.12 -6.48 7.53
C ILE A 109 2.90 -7.12 8.21
N LEU A 110 1.87 -6.32 8.48
CA LEU A 110 0.61 -6.80 9.05
C LEU A 110 -0.52 -6.66 8.03
N ASN A 111 -1.17 -7.78 7.69
CA ASN A 111 -2.35 -7.82 6.84
C ASN A 111 -3.52 -8.51 7.56
N ALA A 112 -4.75 -8.19 7.17
CA ALA A 112 -5.95 -8.91 7.55
C ALA A 112 -6.55 -9.66 6.35
N GLU A 113 -7.02 -10.89 6.56
CA GLU A 113 -7.65 -11.70 5.51
C GLU A 113 -9.00 -11.11 5.06
N ASP A 114 -9.67 -10.37 5.96
CA ASP A 114 -10.94 -9.71 5.69
C ASP A 114 -10.81 -8.24 5.23
N ASP A 115 -9.60 -7.80 4.85
CA ASP A 115 -9.38 -6.44 4.34
C ASP A 115 -10.05 -6.28 2.96
N PRO A 116 -11.03 -5.35 2.82
CA PRO A 116 -11.73 -5.15 1.56
C PRO A 116 -10.97 -4.23 0.58
N ILE A 117 -9.89 -3.60 1.02
CA ILE A 117 -9.08 -2.62 0.27
C ILE A 117 -7.76 -3.27 -0.15
N CYS A 118 -6.87 -3.55 0.80
CA CYS A 118 -5.60 -4.23 0.53
C CYS A 118 -5.78 -5.74 0.71
N ARG A 119 -6.51 -6.33 -0.22
CA ARG A 119 -6.88 -7.75 -0.15
C ARG A 119 -5.68 -8.67 -0.09
N ILE A 120 -5.80 -9.71 0.71
CA ILE A 120 -4.76 -10.73 0.91
C ILE A 120 -4.37 -11.44 -0.40
N ASP A 121 -5.27 -11.43 -1.39
CA ASP A 121 -5.00 -11.96 -2.73
C ASP A 121 -3.79 -11.27 -3.40
N ASN A 122 -3.54 -10.00 -3.07
CA ASN A 122 -2.40 -9.24 -3.59
C ASN A 122 -1.04 -9.73 -3.04
N LEU A 123 -1.03 -10.41 -1.88
CA LEU A 123 0.15 -11.02 -1.28
C LEU A 123 0.47 -12.39 -1.92
N GLN A 124 -0.55 -13.16 -2.34
CA GLN A 124 -0.39 -14.57 -2.70
C GLN A 124 0.73 -14.85 -3.73
N PRO A 125 0.87 -14.09 -4.84
CA PRO A 125 1.91 -14.33 -5.83
C PRO A 125 3.34 -14.19 -5.29
N TYR A 126 3.51 -13.44 -4.20
CA TYR A 126 4.81 -13.05 -3.66
C TYR A 126 5.23 -13.83 -2.41
N LYS A 127 4.38 -14.74 -1.94
CA LYS A 127 4.65 -15.55 -0.72
C LYS A 127 5.99 -16.26 -0.77
N LYS A 128 6.32 -16.90 -1.88
CA LYS A 128 7.58 -17.64 -2.03
C LYS A 128 8.79 -16.69 -1.90
N THR A 129 8.80 -15.62 -2.66
CA THR A 129 9.86 -14.60 -2.60
C THR A 129 10.04 -14.05 -1.19
N ILE A 130 8.92 -13.74 -0.51
CA ILE A 130 8.96 -13.22 0.87
C ILE A 130 9.52 -14.26 1.85
N GLN A 131 9.17 -15.52 1.70
CA GLN A 131 9.70 -16.62 2.55
C GLN A 131 11.21 -16.81 2.43
N GLU A 132 11.79 -16.45 1.30
CA GLU A 132 13.24 -16.50 1.05
C GLU A 132 13.97 -15.27 1.64
N MET A 133 13.24 -14.22 2.04
CA MET A 133 13.80 -12.99 2.63
C MET A 133 13.84 -13.08 4.17
N GLN A 134 15.03 -13.28 4.74
CA GLN A 134 15.21 -13.47 6.18
C GLN A 134 14.90 -12.23 7.04
N ASN A 135 14.87 -11.05 6.42
CA ASN A 135 14.63 -9.77 7.09
C ASN A 135 13.16 -9.32 7.04
N ILE A 136 12.27 -10.11 6.43
CA ILE A 136 10.86 -9.76 6.29
C ILE A 136 9.98 -10.75 7.08
N MET A 137 9.13 -10.21 7.94
CA MET A 137 8.10 -10.95 8.66
C MET A 137 6.72 -10.52 8.20
N VAL A 138 5.91 -11.45 7.73
CA VAL A 138 4.50 -11.20 7.39
C VAL A 138 3.60 -11.84 8.44
N VAL A 139 2.80 -11.01 9.10
CA VAL A 139 1.76 -11.41 10.05
C VAL A 139 0.41 -11.24 9.38
N THR A 140 -0.41 -12.29 9.41
CA THR A 140 -1.79 -12.24 8.92
C THR A 140 -2.76 -12.56 10.04
N THR A 141 -3.88 -11.84 10.10
CA THR A 141 -4.97 -12.09 11.02
C THR A 141 -6.25 -12.38 10.25
N LYS A 142 -7.13 -13.23 10.81
CA LYS A 142 -8.43 -13.52 10.20
C LYS A 142 -9.34 -12.30 10.15
N LYS A 143 -9.19 -11.40 11.13
CA LYS A 143 -9.99 -10.18 11.30
C LYS A 143 -9.10 -8.99 11.56
N GLY A 144 -9.49 -7.83 11.04
CA GLY A 144 -8.73 -6.59 11.16
C GLY A 144 -9.21 -5.54 10.17
N SER A 145 -9.94 -5.95 9.13
CA SER A 145 -10.38 -5.07 8.06
C SER A 145 -9.22 -4.22 7.51
N HIS A 146 -9.50 -3.07 6.91
CA HIS A 146 -8.45 -2.14 6.49
C HIS A 146 -8.00 -1.25 7.65
N CYS A 147 -6.90 -1.64 8.33
CA CYS A 147 -6.30 -0.93 9.46
C CYS A 147 -7.14 -0.86 10.74
N GLY A 148 -8.17 -1.72 10.88
CA GLY A 148 -9.12 -1.72 12.01
C GLY A 148 -8.84 -2.78 13.08
N PHE A 149 -7.58 -2.99 13.43
CA PHE A 149 -7.15 -4.00 14.42
C PHE A 149 -7.40 -3.53 15.85
N TYR A 150 -8.66 -3.62 16.29
CA TYR A 150 -9.05 -3.19 17.64
C TYR A 150 -9.22 -4.38 18.58
N GLU A 151 -8.88 -4.15 19.85
CA GLU A 151 -9.11 -5.06 20.98
C GLU A 151 -9.86 -4.38 22.12
N GLY A 152 -10.54 -5.17 22.97
CA GLY A 152 -11.33 -4.69 24.09
C GLY A 152 -12.79 -4.43 23.72
N VAL A 153 -13.68 -4.59 24.73
CA VAL A 153 -15.13 -4.45 24.55
C VAL A 153 -15.60 -3.04 25.00
N THR A 154 -15.15 -2.59 26.16
CA THR A 154 -15.59 -1.32 26.76
C THR A 154 -14.60 -0.18 26.54
N LYS A 155 -13.32 -0.50 26.45
CA LYS A 155 -12.24 0.46 26.15
C LYS A 155 -11.47 -0.06 24.97
N THR A 156 -11.83 0.38 23.79
CA THR A 156 -11.22 -0.03 22.53
C THR A 156 -9.79 0.51 22.43
N LYS A 157 -8.82 -0.39 22.17
CA LYS A 157 -7.42 -0.06 21.92
C LYS A 157 -7.01 -0.59 20.57
N SER A 158 -6.05 0.05 19.94
CA SER A 158 -5.44 -0.45 18.69
C SER A 158 -4.40 -1.53 19.01
N TRP A 159 -4.72 -2.77 18.69
CA TRP A 159 -3.79 -3.89 18.80
C TRP A 159 -2.60 -3.73 17.84
N SER A 160 -2.85 -3.28 16.62
CA SER A 160 -1.78 -3.07 15.62
C SER A 160 -0.78 -2.01 16.05
N THR A 161 -1.22 -0.92 16.71
CA THR A 161 -0.31 0.10 17.24
C THR A 161 0.56 -0.45 18.36
N ARG A 162 0.01 -1.30 19.23
CA ARG A 162 0.78 -1.97 20.29
C ARG A 162 1.80 -2.93 19.68
N LEU A 163 1.39 -3.78 18.74
CA LEU A 163 2.30 -4.71 18.05
C LEU A 163 3.44 -3.95 17.35
N MET A 164 3.12 -2.86 16.65
CA MET A 164 4.12 -2.01 15.99
C MET A 164 5.13 -1.45 17.00
N ALA A 165 4.65 -0.91 18.13
CA ALA A 165 5.51 -0.35 19.15
C ALA A 165 6.42 -1.42 19.77
N GLU A 166 5.88 -2.58 20.15
CA GLU A 166 6.65 -3.70 20.69
C GLU A 166 7.73 -4.16 19.71
N TYR A 167 7.39 -4.34 18.44
CA TYR A 167 8.33 -4.74 17.40
C TYR A 167 9.48 -3.74 17.21
N LEU A 168 9.14 -2.45 17.05
CA LEU A 168 10.14 -1.42 16.79
C LEU A 168 11.03 -1.17 18.03
N MET A 169 10.47 -1.25 19.24
CA MET A 169 11.24 -1.09 20.48
C MET A 169 12.28 -2.21 20.67
N GLN A 170 11.94 -3.47 20.38
CA GLN A 170 12.89 -4.58 20.46
C GLN A 170 14.09 -4.41 19.51
N LEU A 171 13.86 -3.79 18.34
CA LEU A 171 14.93 -3.54 17.35
C LEU A 171 15.66 -2.20 17.56
N ALA A 172 15.12 -1.31 18.42
CA ALA A 172 15.77 -0.06 18.79
C ALA A 172 16.86 -0.25 19.87
N GLU A 173 16.71 -1.26 20.73
CA GLU A 173 17.73 -1.58 21.76
C GLU A 173 18.99 -2.14 21.08
N PRO A 174 20.21 -1.76 21.57
CA PRO A 174 21.43 -2.42 21.14
C PRO A 174 21.33 -3.91 21.50
N LEU A 175 21.69 -4.79 20.57
CA LEU A 175 21.83 -6.21 20.88
C LEU A 175 22.78 -6.36 22.09
N PRO A 176 22.45 -7.17 23.10
CA PRO A 176 23.36 -7.43 24.20
C PRO A 176 24.67 -7.98 23.62
N ASN A 177 25.81 -7.38 24.06
CA ASN A 177 27.15 -7.80 23.68
C ASN A 177 27.41 -9.25 24.05
#